data_32a0302db333257d95c484a38fd3bcab
#
_entry.id   32a0302db333257d95c484a38fd3bcab
#
_cell.length_a   1.000
_cell.length_b   1.000
_cell.length_c   1.000
_cell.angle_alpha   90.00
_cell.angle_beta   90.00
_cell.angle_gamma   90.00
#
_symmetry.space_group_name_H-M   'P 1'
#
loop_
_entity.id
_entity.type
_entity.pdbx_description
1 polymer ?
#
loop_
_entity_poly.entity_id
_entity_poly.type
_entity_poly.pdbx_seq_one_letter_code
_entity_poly.pdbx_strand_id
1 'polypeptide(L)'
;LDWEYSRQANGLYTLSYLKVKEEIVENKQYIREYTPEEVNVYLVDGQAKTGGLVSTTPNMLGRIPAVPVYAQRSPIRGVGVSAIGDIADIQRELYEMGSEVEQIIRLTNHPSLVKTADTEASAGAGAIIQMPQNLEPNLKPYLLQPNGASIDSVLNAIRQKIDGIDRMASLGGIRSIESRRLSGIGLQTEFQMLNSKLADFAMNLEHAEEKIWRCWAMYQGTSFDGEIFYPRSFSIQDKANDVAMLK
;
A
#
# COMPACT_ATOMS: atom_id res chain seq x y z
N LEU A 1 -11.49 -8.44 11.98
CA LEU A 1 -10.68 -8.29 13.19
C LEU A 1 -11.42 -7.31 14.13
N ASP A 2 -11.65 -7.69 15.36
CA ASP A 2 -12.24 -6.85 16.39
C ASP A 2 -11.51 -7.11 17.71
N TRP A 3 -11.32 -6.07 18.56
CA TRP A 3 -10.54 -6.19 19.77
C TRP A 3 -10.94 -5.17 20.84
N GLU A 4 -10.77 -5.54 22.10
CA GLU A 4 -11.00 -4.67 23.23
C GLU A 4 -9.83 -4.74 24.24
N TYR A 5 -9.54 -3.60 24.88
CA TYR A 5 -8.56 -3.50 25.94
C TYR A 5 -9.26 -3.16 27.26
N SER A 6 -9.00 -3.91 28.30
CA SER A 6 -9.44 -3.60 29.65
C SER A 6 -8.33 -2.98 30.49
N ARG A 7 -8.69 -2.04 31.37
CA ARG A 7 -7.76 -1.45 32.34
C ARG A 7 -7.67 -2.33 33.56
N GLN A 8 -6.47 -2.77 33.89
CA GLN A 8 -6.20 -3.54 35.11
C GLN A 8 -6.08 -2.64 36.34
N ALA A 9 -6.13 -3.25 37.53
CA ALA A 9 -5.99 -2.55 38.80
C ALA A 9 -4.66 -1.77 38.96
N ASN A 10 -3.60 -2.26 38.29
CA ASN A 10 -2.28 -1.58 38.25
C ASN A 10 -2.21 -0.41 37.25
N GLY A 11 -3.33 -0.05 36.63
CA GLY A 11 -3.42 1.02 35.64
C GLY A 11 -2.97 0.65 34.21
N LEU A 12 -2.41 -0.55 34.02
CA LEU A 12 -2.01 -1.03 32.71
C LEU A 12 -3.24 -1.54 31.95
N TYR A 13 -3.14 -1.51 30.62
CA TYR A 13 -4.18 -2.05 29.74
C TYR A 13 -3.71 -3.34 29.13
N THR A 14 -4.57 -4.35 29.20
CA THR A 14 -4.36 -5.65 28.56
C THR A 14 -5.46 -5.93 27.56
N LEU A 15 -5.12 -6.70 26.53
CA LEU A 15 -6.09 -7.18 25.55
C LEU A 15 -7.05 -8.13 26.28
N SER A 16 -8.34 -7.79 26.32
CA SER A 16 -9.39 -8.55 27.02
C SER A 16 -10.29 -9.33 26.09
N TYR A 17 -10.35 -8.93 24.84
CA TYR A 17 -11.12 -9.59 23.80
C TYR A 17 -10.44 -9.45 22.45
N LEU A 18 -10.43 -10.53 21.68
CA LEU A 18 -9.93 -10.53 20.28
C LEU A 18 -10.79 -11.47 19.45
N LYS A 19 -11.35 -10.94 18.38
CA LYS A 19 -12.09 -11.71 17.38
C LYS A 19 -11.36 -11.68 16.05
N VAL A 20 -11.05 -12.85 15.54
CA VAL A 20 -10.34 -13.05 14.29
C VAL A 20 -11.21 -13.84 13.32
N LYS A 21 -11.34 -13.31 12.11
CA LYS A 21 -11.98 -14.01 11.01
C LYS A 21 -10.88 -14.71 10.20
N GLU A 22 -10.96 -16.03 10.14
CA GLU A 22 -9.98 -16.85 9.42
C GLU A 22 -10.24 -16.83 7.91
N GLU A 23 -9.27 -17.25 7.14
CA GLU A 23 -9.41 -17.43 5.69
C GLU A 23 -10.45 -18.52 5.38
N ILE A 24 -11.07 -18.43 4.21
CA ILE A 24 -12.04 -19.40 3.74
C ILE A 24 -11.28 -20.64 3.26
N VAL A 25 -11.51 -21.77 3.96
CA VAL A 25 -10.97 -23.08 3.56
C VAL A 25 -12.14 -23.99 3.21
N GLU A 26 -12.10 -24.62 2.04
CA GLU A 26 -13.16 -25.53 1.56
C GLU A 26 -14.57 -24.93 1.63
N ASN A 27 -14.72 -23.65 1.28
CA ASN A 27 -15.99 -22.92 1.36
C ASN A 27 -16.56 -22.72 2.77
N LYS A 28 -15.74 -22.96 3.81
CA LYS A 28 -16.05 -22.75 5.21
C LYS A 28 -15.22 -21.63 5.79
N GLN A 29 -15.83 -20.74 6.54
CA GLN A 29 -15.13 -19.66 7.22
C GLN A 29 -15.32 -19.79 8.72
N TYR A 30 -14.21 -19.72 9.45
CA TYR A 30 -14.23 -19.78 10.90
C TYR A 30 -13.97 -18.40 11.50
N ILE A 31 -14.61 -18.14 12.63
CA ILE A 31 -14.33 -16.98 13.47
C ILE A 31 -13.84 -17.51 14.80
N ARG A 32 -12.70 -17.02 15.26
CA ARG A 32 -12.19 -17.30 16.60
C ARG A 32 -12.33 -16.09 17.49
N GLU A 33 -12.86 -16.32 18.67
CA GLU A 33 -12.95 -15.36 19.75
C GLU A 33 -12.02 -15.81 20.88
N TYR A 34 -11.12 -14.93 21.27
CA TYR A 34 -10.17 -15.15 22.35
C TYR A 34 -10.51 -14.25 23.50
N THR A 35 -10.67 -14.86 24.68
CA THR A 35 -10.71 -14.18 25.96
C THR A 35 -9.54 -14.66 26.84
N PRO A 36 -9.26 -14.05 28.00
CA PRO A 36 -8.29 -14.61 28.93
C PRO A 36 -8.62 -16.00 29.43
N GLU A 37 -9.92 -16.35 29.49
CA GLU A 37 -10.43 -17.60 30.05
C GLU A 37 -10.61 -18.72 29.02
N GLU A 38 -11.04 -18.35 27.80
CA GLU A 38 -11.45 -19.34 26.81
C GLU A 38 -11.22 -18.88 25.36
N VAL A 39 -11.21 -19.85 24.45
CA VAL A 39 -11.17 -19.65 23.00
C VAL A 39 -12.39 -20.32 22.39
N ASN A 40 -13.25 -19.53 21.76
CA ASN A 40 -14.47 -19.97 21.08
C ASN A 40 -14.27 -19.97 19.57
N VAL A 41 -14.66 -21.04 18.90
CA VAL A 41 -14.60 -21.19 17.44
C VAL A 41 -16.01 -21.29 16.89
N TYR A 42 -16.35 -20.41 15.98
CA TYR A 42 -17.65 -20.38 15.28
C TYR A 42 -17.45 -20.69 13.80
N LEU A 43 -18.36 -21.48 13.24
CA LEU A 43 -18.45 -21.70 11.80
C LEU A 43 -19.43 -20.70 11.19
N VAL A 44 -18.99 -19.92 10.21
CA VAL A 44 -19.86 -19.04 9.42
C VAL A 44 -20.22 -19.77 8.13
N ASP A 45 -21.50 -20.12 8.01
CA ASP A 45 -22.02 -20.60 6.74
C ASP A 45 -22.33 -19.40 5.84
N GLY A 46 -21.90 -19.44 4.60
CA GLY A 46 -22.01 -18.32 3.64
C GLY A 46 -23.45 -17.85 3.36
N GLN A 47 -24.47 -18.64 3.79
CA GLN A 47 -25.89 -18.31 3.65
C GLN A 47 -26.56 -17.92 4.98
N ALA A 48 -26.02 -18.27 6.12
CA ALA A 48 -26.59 -17.96 7.43
C ALA A 48 -25.79 -16.84 8.11
N LYS A 49 -26.46 -15.73 8.44
CA LYS A 49 -25.87 -14.59 9.19
C LYS A 49 -25.46 -14.93 10.64
N THR A 50 -25.73 -16.13 11.12
CA THR A 50 -25.44 -16.60 12.48
C THR A 50 -24.56 -17.84 12.41
N GLY A 51 -23.27 -17.65 12.74
CA GLY A 51 -22.35 -18.78 12.88
C GLY A 51 -22.68 -19.63 14.10
N GLY A 52 -22.74 -20.95 13.93
CA GLY A 52 -22.87 -21.89 15.06
C GLY A 52 -21.53 -22.02 15.81
N LEU A 53 -21.58 -22.10 17.16
CA LEU A 53 -20.43 -22.43 17.98
C LEU A 53 -19.99 -23.87 17.68
N VAL A 54 -18.75 -24.06 17.29
CA VAL A 54 -18.17 -25.37 16.95
C VAL A 54 -17.42 -25.97 18.14
N SER A 55 -16.62 -25.14 18.82
CA SER A 55 -15.86 -25.59 19.98
C SER A 55 -15.56 -24.46 20.94
N THR A 56 -15.43 -24.81 22.22
CA THR A 56 -14.89 -23.93 23.27
C THR A 56 -13.74 -24.67 23.93
N THR A 57 -12.61 -24.02 24.04
CA THR A 57 -11.41 -24.55 24.71
C THR A 57 -10.93 -23.58 25.77
N PRO A 58 -10.52 -24.03 26.98
CA PRO A 58 -9.97 -23.13 27.99
C PRO A 58 -8.67 -22.54 27.52
N ASN A 59 -8.46 -21.25 27.80
CA ASN A 59 -7.21 -20.56 27.53
C ASN A 59 -6.24 -20.77 28.69
N MET A 60 -5.30 -21.69 28.52
CA MET A 60 -4.32 -22.07 29.56
C MET A 60 -3.35 -20.95 29.94
N LEU A 61 -3.26 -19.87 29.15
CA LEU A 61 -2.33 -18.78 29.40
C LEU A 61 -2.89 -17.70 30.33
N GLY A 62 -4.19 -17.67 30.59
CA GLY A 62 -4.87 -16.60 31.33
C GLY A 62 -4.76 -15.22 30.68
N ARG A 63 -4.36 -15.16 29.41
CA ARG A 63 -4.27 -13.95 28.58
C ARG A 63 -4.39 -14.30 27.10
N ILE A 64 -4.75 -13.32 26.29
CA ILE A 64 -4.90 -13.52 24.86
C ILE A 64 -3.50 -13.59 24.21
N PRO A 65 -3.15 -14.70 23.47
CA PRO A 65 -1.85 -14.92 22.87
C PRO A 65 -1.73 -14.17 21.54
N ALA A 66 -1.92 -12.86 21.57
CA ALA A 66 -1.82 -12.00 20.40
C ALA A 66 -0.90 -10.81 20.70
N VAL A 67 -0.02 -10.53 19.77
CA VAL A 67 0.94 -9.43 19.87
C VAL A 67 0.72 -8.48 18.69
N PRO A 68 0.30 -7.22 18.95
CA PRO A 68 0.19 -6.24 17.90
C PRO A 68 1.58 -5.80 17.43
N VAL A 69 1.79 -5.83 16.13
CA VAL A 69 3.01 -5.34 15.46
C VAL A 69 2.65 -4.06 14.72
N TYR A 70 3.36 -2.98 15.01
CA TYR A 70 3.10 -1.68 14.41
C TYR A 70 4.28 -1.23 13.56
N ALA A 71 4.00 -0.71 12.37
CA ALA A 71 4.99 0.09 11.64
C ALA A 71 5.28 1.39 12.42
N GLN A 72 4.21 2.08 12.81
CA GLN A 72 4.24 3.24 13.69
C GLN A 72 3.06 3.16 14.65
N ARG A 73 3.28 3.51 15.91
CA ARG A 73 2.21 3.48 16.94
C ARG A 73 1.30 4.68 16.81
N SER A 74 0.00 4.44 16.89
CA SER A 74 -1.03 5.46 17.04
C SER A 74 -1.27 5.78 18.53
N PRO A 75 -1.80 6.96 18.87
CA PRO A 75 -2.33 7.22 20.20
C PRO A 75 -3.48 6.29 20.61
N ILE A 76 -4.18 5.73 19.62
CA ILE A 76 -5.29 4.79 19.83
C ILE A 76 -4.70 3.39 20.04
N ARG A 77 -5.05 2.73 21.15
CA ARG A 77 -4.56 1.38 21.45
C ARG A 77 -5.07 0.36 20.45
N GLY A 78 -4.20 -0.56 20.07
CA GLY A 78 -4.54 -1.59 19.09
C GLY A 78 -4.53 -1.10 17.63
N VAL A 79 -4.35 0.19 17.40
CA VAL A 79 -4.30 0.80 16.07
C VAL A 79 -2.88 1.25 15.78
N GLY A 80 -2.38 0.92 14.61
CA GLY A 80 -1.13 1.44 14.05
C GLY A 80 -1.38 2.54 13.03
N VAL A 81 -0.37 3.35 12.76
CA VAL A 81 -0.35 4.25 11.61
C VAL A 81 0.29 3.51 10.45
N SER A 82 -0.37 3.54 9.31
CA SER A 82 0.16 2.91 8.09
C SER A 82 1.39 3.65 7.59
N ALA A 83 2.44 2.93 7.27
CA ALA A 83 3.65 3.52 6.66
C ALA A 83 3.41 4.09 5.25
N ILE A 84 2.32 3.66 4.60
CA ILE A 84 1.92 4.09 3.25
C ILE A 84 0.61 4.90 3.25
N GLY A 85 0.09 5.26 4.43
CA GLY A 85 -1.20 5.95 4.55
C GLY A 85 -1.25 7.25 3.76
N ASP A 86 -0.22 8.09 3.95
CA ASP A 86 -0.11 9.39 3.27
C ASP A 86 0.12 9.28 1.76
N ILE A 87 0.58 8.11 1.30
CA ILE A 87 0.89 7.85 -0.12
C ILE A 87 -0.34 7.31 -0.85
N ALA A 88 -1.22 6.60 -0.16
CA ALA A 88 -2.31 5.85 -0.76
C ALA A 88 -3.27 6.73 -1.59
N ASP A 89 -3.60 7.93 -1.09
CA ASP A 89 -4.50 8.85 -1.81
C ASP A 89 -3.83 9.40 -3.07
N ILE A 90 -2.56 9.76 -3.00
CA ILE A 90 -1.80 10.23 -4.18
C ILE A 90 -1.65 9.11 -5.20
N GLN A 91 -1.43 7.87 -4.76
CA GLN A 91 -1.36 6.72 -5.65
C GLN A 91 -2.69 6.50 -6.39
N ARG A 92 -3.83 6.69 -5.73
CA ARG A 92 -5.15 6.62 -6.37
C ARG A 92 -5.31 7.70 -7.43
N GLU A 93 -4.94 8.95 -7.11
CA GLU A 93 -4.97 10.05 -8.07
C GLU A 93 -4.08 9.79 -9.28
N LEU A 94 -2.88 9.20 -9.08
CA LEU A 94 -1.99 8.81 -10.19
C LEU A 94 -2.62 7.75 -11.10
N TYR A 95 -3.33 6.79 -10.53
CA TYR A 95 -4.06 5.77 -11.30
C TYR A 95 -5.16 6.41 -12.16
N GLU A 96 -5.94 7.33 -11.58
CA GLU A 96 -7.00 8.06 -12.29
C GLU A 96 -6.41 8.91 -13.43
N MET A 97 -5.36 9.69 -13.16
CA MET A 97 -4.68 10.51 -14.17
C MET A 97 -4.07 9.65 -15.30
N GLY A 98 -3.50 8.50 -14.97
CA GLY A 98 -3.00 7.55 -15.96
C GLY A 98 -4.09 7.04 -16.89
N SER A 99 -5.27 6.75 -16.34
CA SER A 99 -6.44 6.32 -17.11
C SER A 99 -6.95 7.43 -18.03
N GLU A 100 -6.94 8.68 -17.58
CA GLU A 100 -7.29 9.85 -18.40
C GLU A 100 -6.32 10.03 -19.57
N VAL A 101 -5.00 9.90 -19.32
CA VAL A 101 -3.97 9.96 -20.37
C VAL A 101 -4.22 8.89 -21.43
N GLU A 102 -4.48 7.65 -21.02
CA GLU A 102 -4.78 6.57 -21.97
C GLU A 102 -6.03 6.86 -22.80
N GLN A 103 -7.08 7.42 -22.18
CA GLN A 103 -8.30 7.80 -22.88
C GLN A 103 -8.03 8.92 -23.91
N ILE A 104 -7.28 9.95 -23.54
CA ILE A 104 -6.90 11.04 -24.45
C ILE A 104 -6.09 10.47 -25.63
N ILE A 105 -5.11 9.60 -25.35
CA ILE A 105 -4.30 8.96 -26.39
C ILE A 105 -5.20 8.18 -27.38
N ARG A 106 -6.15 7.40 -26.88
CA ARG A 106 -7.10 6.66 -27.73
C ARG A 106 -7.93 7.60 -28.61
N LEU A 107 -8.49 8.66 -28.03
CA LEU A 107 -9.27 9.65 -28.75
C LEU A 107 -8.44 10.43 -29.77
N THR A 108 -7.18 10.71 -29.46
CA THR A 108 -6.26 11.41 -30.38
C THR A 108 -5.83 10.51 -31.53
N ASN A 109 -5.60 9.23 -31.29
CA ASN A 109 -5.21 8.27 -32.33
C ASN A 109 -6.37 7.82 -33.22
N HIS A 110 -7.61 8.05 -32.80
CA HIS A 110 -8.81 7.72 -33.57
C HIS A 110 -9.66 8.98 -33.80
N PRO A 111 -9.18 9.92 -34.64
CA PRO A 111 -9.92 11.15 -34.93
C PRO A 111 -11.27 10.85 -35.58
N SER A 112 -12.30 11.58 -35.16
CA SER A 112 -13.64 11.43 -35.73
C SER A 112 -13.77 12.26 -37.01
N LEU A 113 -14.26 11.65 -38.08
CA LEU A 113 -14.56 12.38 -39.30
C LEU A 113 -15.92 13.11 -39.14
N VAL A 114 -15.88 14.42 -39.25
CA VAL A 114 -17.09 15.25 -39.30
C VAL A 114 -17.40 15.57 -40.75
N LYS A 115 -18.63 15.27 -41.16
CA LYS A 115 -19.12 15.53 -42.50
C LYS A 115 -20.59 15.92 -42.48
N THR A 116 -21.05 16.55 -43.57
CA THR A 116 -22.46 16.80 -43.78
C THR A 116 -23.18 15.52 -44.22
N ALA A 117 -24.52 15.46 -44.07
CA ALA A 117 -25.31 14.30 -44.45
C ALA A 117 -25.18 13.97 -45.93
N ASP A 118 -25.00 14.98 -46.77
CA ASP A 118 -24.89 14.84 -48.24
C ASP A 118 -23.49 14.48 -48.75
N THR A 119 -22.52 14.37 -47.84
CA THR A 119 -21.14 14.02 -48.18
C THR A 119 -20.96 12.51 -48.05
N GLU A 120 -20.62 11.82 -49.14
CA GLU A 120 -20.27 10.41 -49.11
C GLU A 120 -18.81 10.23 -48.72
N ALA A 121 -18.57 9.60 -47.58
CA ALA A 121 -17.24 9.29 -47.13
C ALA A 121 -17.21 7.88 -46.50
N SER A 122 -16.26 7.06 -46.88
CA SER A 122 -15.94 5.82 -46.20
C SER A 122 -14.82 6.05 -45.19
N ALA A 123 -14.83 5.27 -44.09
CA ALA A 123 -13.75 5.31 -43.11
C ALA A 123 -12.63 4.38 -43.56
N GLY A 124 -11.37 4.88 -43.60
CA GLY A 124 -10.18 4.07 -43.90
C GLY A 124 -9.04 4.90 -44.45
N ALA A 125 -7.84 4.38 -44.33
CA ALA A 125 -6.65 5.00 -44.93
C ALA A 125 -6.77 5.00 -46.45
N GLY A 126 -6.65 6.16 -47.10
CA GLY A 126 -6.80 6.30 -48.55
C GLY A 126 -8.25 6.35 -49.05
N ALA A 127 -9.23 6.46 -48.17
CA ALA A 127 -10.64 6.60 -48.54
C ALA A 127 -10.86 7.89 -49.35
N ILE A 128 -11.61 7.80 -50.45
CA ILE A 128 -12.00 8.95 -51.25
C ILE A 128 -13.29 9.54 -50.66
N ILE A 129 -13.23 10.84 -50.36
CA ILE A 129 -14.37 11.61 -49.86
C ILE A 129 -14.99 12.33 -51.06
N GLN A 130 -16.24 12.02 -51.38
CA GLN A 130 -17.01 12.72 -52.39
C GLN A 130 -17.81 13.85 -51.76
N MET A 131 -17.73 15.03 -52.31
CA MET A 131 -18.39 16.24 -51.80
C MET A 131 -19.23 16.88 -52.91
N PRO A 132 -20.37 17.51 -52.55
CA PRO A 132 -21.12 18.35 -53.47
C PRO A 132 -20.27 19.51 -54.01
N GLN A 133 -20.44 19.85 -55.31
CA GLN A 133 -19.62 20.90 -55.96
C GLN A 133 -19.74 22.29 -55.36
N ASN A 134 -20.86 22.58 -54.69
CA ASN A 134 -21.18 23.93 -54.13
C ASN A 134 -21.16 23.95 -52.59
N LEU A 135 -20.34 23.12 -51.95
CA LEU A 135 -20.26 23.09 -50.51
C LEU A 135 -19.55 24.36 -49.98
N GLU A 136 -20.16 25.06 -49.00
CA GLU A 136 -19.51 26.18 -48.35
C GLU A 136 -18.17 25.72 -47.66
N PRO A 137 -17.15 26.58 -47.64
CA PRO A 137 -15.84 26.24 -47.07
C PRO A 137 -15.89 25.68 -45.65
N ASN A 138 -16.83 26.16 -44.82
CA ASN A 138 -17.02 25.76 -43.43
C ASN A 138 -17.72 24.39 -43.27
N LEU A 139 -18.32 23.87 -44.35
CA LEU A 139 -19.03 22.59 -44.36
C LEU A 139 -18.18 21.45 -44.93
N LYS A 140 -16.92 21.70 -45.27
CA LYS A 140 -15.99 20.68 -45.74
C LYS A 140 -15.74 19.65 -44.66
N PRO A 141 -15.65 18.36 -45.00
CA PRO A 141 -15.27 17.34 -44.04
C PRO A 141 -13.93 17.66 -43.37
N TYR A 142 -13.87 17.48 -42.06
CA TYR A 142 -12.66 17.67 -41.30
C TYR A 142 -12.53 16.57 -40.23
N LEU A 143 -11.31 16.31 -39.80
CA LEU A 143 -11.04 15.40 -38.70
C LEU A 143 -11.14 16.19 -37.39
N LEU A 144 -12.08 15.81 -36.55
CA LEU A 144 -12.17 16.28 -35.18
C LEU A 144 -11.20 15.47 -34.32
N GLN A 145 -10.14 16.11 -33.90
CA GLN A 145 -9.11 15.50 -33.09
C GLN A 145 -8.91 16.34 -31.84
N PRO A 146 -8.90 15.74 -30.65
CA PRO A 146 -8.52 16.46 -29.44
C PRO A 146 -7.10 17.00 -29.54
N ASN A 147 -6.88 18.17 -28.95
CA ASN A 147 -5.55 18.76 -28.95
C ASN A 147 -4.65 17.97 -27.97
N GLY A 148 -3.59 17.35 -28.48
CA GLY A 148 -2.61 16.58 -27.68
C GLY A 148 -1.76 17.43 -26.72
N ALA A 149 -1.79 18.77 -26.82
CA ALA A 149 -1.02 19.64 -25.94
C ALA A 149 -1.38 19.51 -24.44
N SER A 150 -2.57 19.02 -24.13
CA SER A 150 -2.97 18.74 -22.75
C SER A 150 -2.26 17.52 -22.14
N ILE A 151 -1.78 16.59 -22.96
CA ILE A 151 -1.11 15.37 -22.50
C ILE A 151 0.17 15.71 -21.75
N ASP A 152 0.98 16.62 -22.26
CA ASP A 152 2.25 17.00 -21.64
C ASP A 152 2.03 17.63 -20.25
N SER A 153 0.97 18.43 -20.07
CA SER A 153 0.65 19.03 -18.77
C SER A 153 0.24 17.97 -17.76
N VAL A 154 -0.54 16.97 -18.17
CA VAL A 154 -0.95 15.85 -17.30
C VAL A 154 0.26 14.98 -16.96
N LEU A 155 1.12 14.64 -17.92
CA LEU A 155 2.35 13.90 -17.67
C LEU A 155 3.30 14.63 -16.71
N ASN A 156 3.40 15.95 -16.81
CA ASN A 156 4.19 16.73 -15.86
C ASN A 156 3.58 16.71 -14.45
N ALA A 157 2.26 16.79 -14.32
CA ALA A 157 1.56 16.65 -13.04
C ALA A 157 1.77 15.25 -12.43
N ILE A 158 1.71 14.20 -13.24
CA ILE A 158 2.04 12.82 -12.82
C ILE A 158 3.47 12.74 -12.26
N ARG A 159 4.45 13.31 -12.96
CA ARG A 159 5.85 13.31 -12.48
C ARG A 159 6.00 14.03 -11.15
N GLN A 160 5.34 15.20 -10.98
CA GLN A 160 5.37 15.94 -9.72
C GLN A 160 4.74 15.13 -8.55
N LYS A 161 3.65 14.39 -8.81
CA LYS A 161 3.04 13.51 -7.81
C LYS A 161 3.95 12.34 -7.45
N ILE A 162 4.62 11.72 -8.43
CA ILE A 162 5.62 10.67 -8.20
C ILE A 162 6.76 11.20 -7.34
N ASP A 163 7.31 12.38 -7.67
CA ASP A 163 8.34 13.04 -6.86
C ASP A 163 7.85 13.34 -5.42
N GLY A 164 6.55 13.63 -5.26
CA GLY A 164 5.90 13.80 -3.95
C GLY A 164 5.88 12.50 -3.15
N ILE A 165 5.47 11.40 -3.77
CA ILE A 165 5.48 10.06 -3.15
C ILE A 165 6.90 9.68 -2.72
N ASP A 166 7.89 9.86 -3.60
CA ASP A 166 9.29 9.52 -3.31
C ASP A 166 9.83 10.28 -2.09
N ARG A 167 9.45 11.56 -1.93
CA ARG A 167 9.82 12.36 -0.74
C ARG A 167 9.14 11.85 0.53
N MET A 168 7.82 11.57 0.48
CA MET A 168 7.10 11.06 1.65
C MET A 168 7.57 9.67 2.08
N ALA A 169 7.87 8.81 1.11
CA ALA A 169 8.42 7.49 1.35
C ALA A 169 9.89 7.52 1.80
N SER A 170 10.59 8.68 1.65
CA SER A 170 12.04 8.82 1.82
C SER A 170 12.85 7.93 0.85
N LEU A 171 12.29 7.70 -0.34
CA LEU A 171 12.89 6.89 -1.41
C LEU A 171 13.59 7.76 -2.48
N GLY A 172 13.52 9.08 -2.36
CA GLY A 172 14.08 10.01 -3.33
C GLY A 172 15.56 9.76 -3.64
N GLY A 173 16.36 9.39 -2.61
CA GLY A 173 17.76 9.03 -2.75
C GLY A 173 18.00 7.79 -3.59
N ILE A 174 17.13 6.80 -3.49
CA ILE A 174 17.27 5.53 -4.25
C ILE A 174 16.88 5.73 -5.72
N ARG A 175 15.79 6.45 -6.00
CA ARG A 175 15.31 6.68 -7.37
C ARG A 175 16.04 7.77 -8.10
N SER A 176 16.61 8.75 -7.39
CA SER A 176 17.33 9.85 -8.00
C SER A 176 18.68 9.48 -8.58
N ILE A 177 19.21 8.29 -8.27
CA ILE A 177 20.43 7.76 -8.89
C ILE A 177 20.30 7.71 -10.42
N GLU A 178 19.08 7.51 -10.93
CA GLU A 178 18.83 7.44 -12.38
C GLU A 178 18.51 8.79 -13.03
N SER A 179 17.99 9.79 -12.31
CA SER A 179 17.43 11.01 -12.94
C SER A 179 17.93 12.34 -12.41
N ARG A 180 18.54 12.40 -11.24
CA ARG A 180 19.04 13.65 -10.65
C ARG A 180 20.50 13.49 -10.19
N ARG A 181 21.36 14.39 -10.61
CA ARG A 181 22.70 14.57 -10.01
C ARG A 181 22.54 15.23 -8.64
N LEU A 182 22.11 14.50 -7.64
CA LEU A 182 22.17 14.96 -6.25
C LEU A 182 23.67 15.05 -5.86
N SER A 183 24.01 16.09 -5.09
CA SER A 183 25.32 16.14 -4.45
C SER A 183 25.45 14.94 -3.49
N GLY A 184 26.65 14.42 -3.29
CA GLY A 184 26.88 13.30 -2.36
C GLY A 184 26.29 13.56 -0.96
N ILE A 185 26.29 14.80 -0.47
CA ILE A 185 25.70 15.23 0.80
C ILE A 185 24.16 15.09 0.76
N GLY A 186 23.50 15.50 -0.34
CA GLY A 186 22.05 15.36 -0.46
C GLY A 186 21.60 13.91 -0.46
N LEU A 187 22.32 13.05 -1.17
CA LEU A 187 22.08 11.61 -1.19
C LEU A 187 22.26 10.99 0.19
N GLN A 188 23.32 11.36 0.90
CA GLN A 188 23.60 10.89 2.27
C GLN A 188 22.49 11.29 3.24
N THR A 189 21.94 12.51 3.14
CA THR A 189 20.85 12.96 4.00
C THR A 189 19.58 12.17 3.76
N GLU A 190 19.21 11.89 2.50
CA GLU A 190 18.02 11.08 2.16
C GLU A 190 18.17 9.65 2.65
N PHE A 191 19.36 9.05 2.53
CA PHE A 191 19.65 7.73 3.11
C PHE A 191 19.55 7.73 4.64
N GLN A 192 19.98 8.79 5.32
CA GLN A 192 19.84 8.89 6.76
C GLN A 192 18.36 8.93 7.20
N MET A 193 17.51 9.64 6.46
CA MET A 193 16.06 9.68 6.75
C MET A 193 15.43 8.29 6.59
N LEU A 194 15.75 7.58 5.50
CA LEU A 194 15.28 6.21 5.28
C LEU A 194 15.79 5.27 6.37
N ASN A 195 17.07 5.36 6.71
CA ASN A 195 17.69 4.55 7.76
C ASN A 195 17.03 4.77 9.13
N SER A 196 16.69 6.02 9.46
CA SER A 196 15.96 6.32 10.69
C SER A 196 14.59 5.66 10.74
N LYS A 197 13.80 5.74 9.65
CA LYS A 197 12.50 5.06 9.56
C LYS A 197 12.62 3.55 9.70
N LEU A 198 13.64 2.95 9.05
CA LEU A 198 13.88 1.51 9.14
C LEU A 198 14.34 1.10 10.55
N ALA A 199 15.14 1.92 11.23
CA ALA A 199 15.56 1.67 12.59
C ALA A 199 14.37 1.72 13.58
N ASP A 200 13.45 2.66 13.43
CA ASP A 200 12.22 2.73 14.22
C ASP A 200 11.33 1.49 13.98
N PHE A 201 11.21 1.07 12.74
CA PHE A 201 10.46 -0.13 12.38
C PHE A 201 11.11 -1.40 12.97
N ALA A 202 12.44 -1.51 12.87
CA ALA A 202 13.21 -2.60 13.45
C ALA A 202 13.02 -2.69 14.98
N MET A 203 13.00 -1.55 15.68
CA MET A 203 12.74 -1.49 17.11
C MET A 203 11.34 -1.99 17.48
N ASN A 204 10.33 -1.61 16.69
CA ASN A 204 8.96 -2.10 16.91
C ASN A 204 8.84 -3.61 16.67
N LEU A 205 9.54 -4.15 15.66
CA LEU A 205 9.61 -5.59 15.40
C LEU A 205 10.30 -6.34 16.53
N GLU A 206 11.45 -5.84 17.01
CA GLU A 206 12.20 -6.40 18.14
C GLU A 206 11.32 -6.57 19.38
N HIS A 207 10.59 -5.51 19.76
CA HIS A 207 9.66 -5.57 20.88
C HIS A 207 8.48 -6.52 20.66
N ALA A 208 7.99 -6.62 19.42
CA ALA A 208 6.90 -7.53 19.10
C ALA A 208 7.37 -8.99 19.15
N GLU A 209 8.51 -9.29 18.57
CA GLU A 209 9.08 -10.63 18.54
C GLU A 209 9.45 -11.11 19.94
N GLU A 210 10.03 -10.28 20.78
CA GLU A 210 10.30 -10.60 22.19
C GLU A 210 9.01 -11.04 22.92
N LYS A 211 7.89 -10.33 22.68
CA LYS A 211 6.60 -10.70 23.26
C LYS A 211 6.06 -12.02 22.69
N ILE A 212 6.28 -12.29 21.41
CA ILE A 212 5.91 -13.57 20.78
C ILE A 212 6.66 -14.73 21.44
N TRP A 213 7.97 -14.60 21.59
CA TRP A 213 8.79 -15.61 22.25
C TRP A 213 8.42 -15.84 23.71
N ARG A 214 8.10 -14.75 24.43
CA ARG A 214 7.56 -14.86 25.81
C ARG A 214 6.23 -15.62 25.84
N CYS A 215 5.32 -15.34 24.90
CA CYS A 215 4.06 -16.10 24.80
C CYS A 215 4.30 -17.57 24.48
N TRP A 216 5.23 -17.85 23.57
CA TRP A 216 5.61 -19.22 23.21
C TRP A 216 6.20 -19.98 24.40
N ALA A 217 7.12 -19.36 25.13
CA ALA A 217 7.72 -19.97 26.33
C ALA A 217 6.66 -20.31 27.39
N MET A 218 5.64 -19.43 27.57
CA MET A 218 4.54 -19.71 28.49
C MET A 218 3.73 -20.94 28.07
N TYR A 219 3.49 -21.17 26.77
CA TYR A 219 2.86 -22.41 26.29
C TYR A 219 3.69 -23.66 26.59
N GLN A 220 5.01 -23.53 26.64
CA GLN A 220 5.92 -24.60 26.99
C GLN A 220 6.15 -24.73 28.51
N GLY A 221 5.51 -23.90 29.33
CA GLY A 221 5.72 -23.89 30.78
C GLY A 221 7.11 -23.41 31.21
N THR A 222 7.79 -22.64 30.35
CA THR A 222 9.14 -22.12 30.59
C THR A 222 9.15 -20.60 30.53
N SER A 223 10.30 -19.96 30.85
CA SER A 223 10.55 -18.53 30.66
C SER A 223 11.43 -18.30 29.44
N PHE A 224 11.21 -17.17 28.77
CA PHE A 224 12.13 -16.68 27.74
C PHE A 224 13.03 -15.61 28.33
N ASP A 225 14.32 -15.91 28.46
CA ASP A 225 15.34 -15.03 29.02
C ASP A 225 16.30 -14.52 27.94
N GLY A 226 16.01 -14.78 26.66
CA GLY A 226 16.78 -14.32 25.51
C GLY A 226 16.51 -12.84 25.18
N GLU A 227 17.47 -12.23 24.51
CA GLU A 227 17.32 -10.93 23.90
C GLU A 227 17.23 -11.07 22.38
N ILE A 228 16.38 -10.22 21.76
CA ILE A 228 16.22 -10.20 20.31
C ILE A 228 16.81 -8.89 19.80
N PHE A 229 17.64 -9.00 18.81
CA PHE A 229 18.38 -7.88 18.24
C PHE A 229 18.08 -7.72 16.75
N TYR A 230 17.59 -6.55 16.38
CA TYR A 230 17.49 -6.12 14.98
C TYR A 230 18.55 -5.05 14.66
N PRO A 231 19.07 -5.01 13.43
CA PRO A 231 20.02 -3.98 13.02
C PRO A 231 19.44 -2.59 13.21
N ARG A 232 20.25 -1.64 13.67
CA ARG A 232 19.87 -0.21 13.81
C ARG A 232 20.42 0.63 12.68
N SER A 233 21.32 0.09 11.87
CA SER A 233 21.90 0.73 10.70
C SER A 233 21.66 -0.12 9.47
N PHE A 234 21.00 0.49 8.48
CA PHE A 234 20.70 -0.10 7.18
C PHE A 234 21.45 0.62 6.06
N SER A 235 22.56 1.30 6.42
CA SER A 235 23.37 1.99 5.44
C SER A 235 23.91 1.01 4.38
N ILE A 236 23.75 1.37 3.13
CA ILE A 236 24.37 0.70 1.99
C ILE A 236 25.85 1.14 1.99
N GLN A 237 26.62 0.62 2.93
CA GLN A 237 28.07 0.76 2.87
C GLN A 237 28.58 -0.30 1.89
N ASP A 238 29.36 0.16 0.95
CA ASP A 238 30.07 -0.75 0.03
C ASP A 238 31.16 -1.47 0.83
N LYS A 239 30.80 -2.62 1.42
CA LYS A 239 31.71 -3.44 2.23
C LYS A 239 32.98 -3.85 1.45
N ALA A 240 32.95 -3.76 0.12
CA ALA A 240 34.11 -4.00 -0.72
C ALA A 240 35.18 -2.92 -0.55
N ASN A 241 34.78 -1.67 -0.36
CA ASN A 241 35.69 -0.55 -0.10
C ASN A 241 36.29 -0.61 1.34
N ASP A 242 35.47 -1.01 2.32
CA ASP A 242 35.97 -1.15 3.70
C ASP A 242 37.00 -2.26 3.83
N VAL A 243 36.83 -3.37 3.11
CA VAL A 243 37.84 -4.47 3.05
C VAL A 243 39.11 -4.06 2.29
N ALA A 244 39.00 -3.16 1.29
CA ALA A 244 40.15 -2.64 0.57
C ALA A 244 41.00 -1.66 1.41
N MET A 245 40.40 -0.98 2.39
CA MET A 245 41.12 -0.08 3.31
C MET A 245 41.80 -0.81 4.46
N LEU A 246 41.50 -2.11 4.69
CA LEU A 246 42.10 -2.95 5.71
C LEU A 246 43.31 -3.75 5.22
N LYS A 247 43.73 -3.59 3.95
CA LYS A 247 44.95 -4.13 3.35
C LYS A 247 45.99 -3.04 3.20
#